data_0268bf763a9511d50a9a33c8c618c03f
#
_entry.id   0268bf763a9511d50a9a33c8c618c03f
#
_cell.length_a   1.000
_cell.length_b   1.000
_cell.length_c   1.000
_cell.angle_alpha   90.00
_cell.angle_beta   90.00
_cell.angle_gamma   90.00
#
_symmetry.space_group_name_H-M   'P 1'
#
loop_
_entity.id
_entity.type
_entity.pdbx_description
1 polymer ?
#
loop_
_entity_poly.entity_id
_entity_poly.type
_entity_poly.pdbx_seq_one_letter_code
_entity_poly.pdbx_strand_id
1 'polypeptide(L)'
;VATVAALMASCGSGSTAASSTPSSPGPASAGQAGPAGTPGAGLSASASGEAVVRSVPSPSPWAEQRLARAVSNHGGKTATAPANRVTARVGAIFAHSGKGDHFCTGSVVQSQGQSIVVTAAHCVHSGKGGGYNTDIVFVPGYRDGTEPQGEWPIRSIVVDQRWIDSSDADLDVAFLVLGTVQDKPIASVLGGNRLGVNFGFGRTVALTGYPANAGEPIACFNTTSQQSDHQMKIACPAFPGGTSGSPWLTAFDRATGTGTVIGVIGGYQQGGDTPDVSYSPYFDDDVLALYNQAVAEGG
;
A
#
# COMPACT_ATOMS: atom_id res chain seq x y z
N VAL A 1 -38.97 -7.48 -44.42
CA VAL A 1 -38.79 -7.35 -45.86
C VAL A 1 -37.74 -6.31 -46.14
N ALA A 2 -36.75 -6.68 -46.97
CA ALA A 2 -35.62 -5.90 -47.53
C ALA A 2 -34.40 -5.71 -46.62
N THR A 3 -33.34 -6.46 -46.67
CA THR A 3 -32.35 -6.95 -47.67
C THR A 3 -31.49 -5.87 -48.32
N VAL A 4 -30.12 -6.13 -48.19
CA VAL A 4 -29.03 -5.82 -49.15
C VAL A 4 -28.42 -4.41 -49.01
N ALA A 5 -27.10 -4.20 -48.99
CA ALA A 5 -25.98 -4.90 -49.62
C ALA A 5 -24.61 -4.47 -48.99
N ALA A 6 -23.66 -5.35 -49.13
CA ALA A 6 -22.22 -5.15 -48.97
C ALA A 6 -21.61 -4.34 -50.10
N LEU A 7 -20.49 -3.63 -49.82
CA LEU A 7 -19.50 -3.35 -50.83
C LEU A 7 -18.07 -3.45 -50.27
N MET A 8 -17.33 -4.34 -50.90
CA MET A 8 -15.87 -4.49 -50.82
C MET A 8 -15.16 -3.58 -51.83
N ALA A 9 -13.95 -3.10 -51.46
CA ALA A 9 -12.84 -2.86 -52.39
C ALA A 9 -11.64 -2.52 -51.49
N SER A 10 -10.60 -3.27 -51.36
CA SER A 10 -9.53 -3.83 -52.21
C SER A 10 -8.49 -2.83 -52.71
N CYS A 11 -7.28 -3.20 -52.38
CA CYS A 11 -6.00 -2.98 -53.04
C CYS A 11 -5.23 -1.66 -52.90
N GLY A 12 -3.95 -1.84 -52.53
CA GLY A 12 -2.90 -0.90 -52.81
C GLY A 12 -1.58 -1.25 -52.12
N SER A 13 -0.84 -2.12 -52.74
CA SER A 13 0.55 -2.52 -52.42
C SER A 13 1.58 -1.40 -52.67
N GLY A 14 2.66 -1.37 -51.94
CA GLY A 14 3.82 -0.54 -52.29
C GLY A 14 5.01 -0.78 -51.38
N SER A 15 5.86 -1.70 -51.78
CA SER A 15 7.24 -1.94 -51.27
C SER A 15 8.12 -0.70 -51.42
N THR A 16 9.11 -0.50 -50.55
CA THR A 16 10.54 -0.70 -50.90
C THR A 16 11.41 -0.42 -49.69
N ALA A 17 12.40 -1.29 -49.57
CA ALA A 17 13.52 -1.28 -48.65
C ALA A 17 14.58 -0.23 -49.04
N ALA A 18 15.35 0.24 -48.04
CA ALA A 18 16.80 0.52 -48.28
C ALA A 18 17.53 0.48 -46.92
N SER A 19 18.41 -0.48 -46.87
CA SER A 19 19.57 -0.61 -45.96
C SER A 19 20.57 0.51 -46.19
N SER A 20 21.23 0.95 -45.11
CA SER A 20 22.65 1.31 -45.17
C SER A 20 23.26 1.48 -43.77
N THR A 21 24.02 0.54 -43.32
CA THR A 21 25.27 0.73 -42.59
C THR A 21 26.36 0.97 -43.65
N PRO A 22 27.50 1.66 -43.38
CA PRO A 22 28.51 1.22 -42.43
C PRO A 22 29.45 2.31 -41.85
N SER A 23 30.37 1.83 -41.05
CA SER A 23 31.81 2.14 -40.93
C SER A 23 32.27 3.00 -39.77
N SER A 24 32.94 2.32 -38.86
CA SER A 24 34.07 2.83 -38.09
C SER A 24 35.26 3.14 -38.99
N PRO A 25 36.17 4.01 -38.55
CA PRO A 25 37.55 3.58 -38.38
C PRO A 25 38.23 4.03 -37.07
N GLY A 26 39.07 3.19 -36.55
CA GLY A 26 40.12 3.51 -35.59
C GLY A 26 41.39 3.89 -36.33
N PRO A 27 42.60 3.70 -35.74
CA PRO A 27 43.24 4.53 -34.73
C PRO A 27 44.59 5.10 -35.25
N ALA A 28 45.16 6.09 -34.55
CA ALA A 28 46.58 6.45 -34.65
C ALA A 28 46.94 7.31 -33.45
N SER A 29 47.90 7.03 -32.69
CA SER A 29 49.34 6.83 -32.74
C SER A 29 50.07 7.94 -31.99
N ALA A 30 50.70 7.51 -30.94
CA ALA A 30 51.97 7.89 -30.31
C ALA A 30 52.66 9.25 -30.62
N GLY A 31 53.13 9.84 -29.55
CA GLY A 31 54.10 10.93 -29.56
C GLY A 31 54.74 11.16 -28.20
N GLN A 32 55.96 10.84 -28.12
CA GLN A 32 56.95 10.71 -27.07
C GLN A 32 57.49 12.03 -26.49
N ALA A 33 57.96 11.88 -25.26
CA ALA A 33 59.25 12.28 -24.63
C ALA A 33 59.52 13.73 -24.23
N GLY A 34 59.67 13.93 -22.97
CA GLY A 34 60.58 14.44 -22.01
C GLY A 34 61.43 15.70 -22.34
N PRO A 35 62.32 16.28 -21.47
CA PRO A 35 62.74 15.81 -20.14
C PRO A 35 62.84 16.90 -19.04
N ALA A 36 63.05 16.44 -17.85
CA ALA A 36 63.88 16.92 -16.73
C ALA A 36 64.00 18.40 -16.36
N GLY A 37 63.71 18.66 -15.09
CA GLY A 37 64.17 19.81 -14.32
C GLY A 37 63.89 19.65 -12.83
N THR A 38 64.88 19.25 -12.06
CA THR A 38 65.02 19.36 -10.61
C THR A 38 65.95 20.56 -10.30
N PRO A 39 66.11 21.05 -9.04
CA PRO A 39 65.34 20.92 -7.78
C PRO A 39 65.08 22.27 -7.11
N GLY A 40 64.16 22.30 -6.20
CA GLY A 40 63.99 23.40 -5.26
C GLY A 40 63.60 22.90 -3.88
N ALA A 41 64.49 23.10 -2.98
CA ALA A 41 64.49 22.68 -1.59
C ALA A 41 63.41 23.31 -0.73
N GLY A 42 62.91 22.54 0.23
CA GLY A 42 62.63 23.03 1.56
C GLY A 42 61.16 23.23 1.91
N LEU A 43 60.65 22.36 2.72
CA LEU A 43 60.32 22.59 4.11
C LEU A 43 59.63 21.33 4.67
N SER A 44 60.37 20.64 5.50
CA SER A 44 59.84 19.64 6.42
C SER A 44 58.87 20.30 7.37
N ALA A 45 57.63 19.81 7.43
CA ALA A 45 56.82 19.90 8.57
C ALA A 45 56.25 18.49 8.88
N SER A 46 57.01 17.79 9.69
CA SER A 46 56.52 16.59 10.38
C SER A 46 55.44 17.04 11.36
N ALA A 47 54.22 16.83 11.03
CA ALA A 47 53.16 16.73 12.01
C ALA A 47 52.88 15.24 12.22
N SER A 48 53.65 14.67 13.15
CA SER A 48 53.34 13.36 13.72
C SER A 48 52.07 13.50 14.57
N GLY A 49 50.94 13.38 13.96
CA GLY A 49 49.70 13.13 14.65
C GLY A 49 49.70 11.66 15.08
N GLU A 50 50.04 11.41 16.35
CA GLU A 50 49.84 10.09 16.98
C GLU A 50 48.35 9.73 16.85
N ALA A 51 48.05 8.79 15.97
CA ALA A 51 46.74 8.18 15.90
C ALA A 51 46.57 7.32 17.16
N VAL A 52 45.76 7.79 18.13
CA VAL A 52 45.32 6.99 19.26
C VAL A 52 44.40 5.90 18.73
N VAL A 53 44.96 4.73 18.49
CA VAL A 53 44.17 3.52 18.21
C VAL A 53 43.53 3.07 19.54
N ARG A 54 42.29 3.43 19.75
CA ARG A 54 41.46 2.81 20.78
C ARG A 54 41.11 1.41 20.32
N SER A 55 41.62 0.40 21.00
CA SER A 55 41.12 -0.94 20.90
C SER A 55 39.66 -1.00 21.38
N VAL A 56 38.73 -1.20 20.48
CA VAL A 56 37.33 -1.43 20.82
C VAL A 56 37.22 -2.88 21.25
N PRO A 57 36.67 -3.18 22.46
CA PRO A 57 36.42 -4.56 22.87
C PRO A 57 35.56 -5.25 21.81
N SER A 58 35.86 -6.53 21.53
CA SER A 58 35.01 -7.34 20.66
C SER A 58 33.57 -7.24 21.12
N PRO A 59 32.59 -7.04 20.21
CA PRO A 59 31.20 -6.93 20.60
C PRO A 59 30.77 -8.21 21.34
N SER A 60 30.24 -8.03 22.55
CA SER A 60 29.70 -9.15 23.30
C SER A 60 28.42 -9.67 22.61
N PRO A 61 28.03 -10.94 22.79
CA PRO A 61 26.76 -11.48 22.27
C PRO A 61 25.53 -10.61 22.63
N TRP A 62 25.68 -9.81 23.67
CA TRP A 62 24.75 -8.79 24.12
C TRP A 62 24.58 -7.62 23.12
N ALA A 63 25.64 -7.28 22.39
CA ALA A 63 25.61 -6.21 21.41
C ALA A 63 24.82 -6.60 20.15
N GLU A 64 24.87 -7.87 19.73
CA GLU A 64 24.07 -8.37 18.62
C GLU A 64 22.57 -8.38 18.92
N GLN A 65 22.19 -8.80 20.14
CA GLN A 65 20.79 -8.71 20.58
C GLN A 65 20.31 -7.26 20.74
N ARG A 66 21.18 -6.35 21.13
CA ARG A 66 20.89 -4.93 21.20
C ARG A 66 20.78 -4.30 19.81
N LEU A 67 21.64 -4.68 18.87
CA LEU A 67 21.55 -4.29 17.46
C LEU A 67 20.31 -4.84 16.80
N ALA A 68 19.98 -6.12 17.04
CA ALA A 68 18.74 -6.72 16.55
C ALA A 68 17.49 -6.02 17.12
N ARG A 69 17.50 -5.63 18.40
CA ARG A 69 16.43 -4.80 18.99
C ARG A 69 16.43 -3.37 18.50
N ALA A 70 17.60 -2.77 18.24
CA ALA A 70 17.71 -1.42 17.69
C ALA A 70 17.27 -1.38 16.22
N VAL A 71 17.55 -2.42 15.46
CA VAL A 71 17.05 -2.58 14.07
C VAL A 71 15.55 -2.88 14.05
N SER A 72 15.04 -3.62 15.03
CA SER A 72 13.59 -3.84 15.20
C SER A 72 12.86 -2.61 15.78
N ASN A 73 13.58 -1.65 16.36
CA ASN A 73 13.03 -0.41 16.91
C ASN A 73 12.99 0.78 15.93
N HIS A 74 13.20 0.57 14.65
CA HIS A 74 12.80 1.56 13.62
C HIS A 74 11.30 1.42 13.31
N GLY A 75 10.49 1.20 14.35
CA GLY A 75 9.05 1.32 14.28
C GLY A 75 8.66 2.73 13.89
N GLY A 76 7.68 2.88 13.02
CA GLY A 76 7.07 4.16 12.74
C GLY A 76 6.56 4.79 14.03
N LYS A 77 6.46 6.10 14.07
CA LYS A 77 5.79 6.79 15.17
C LYS A 77 4.30 6.82 14.88
N THR A 78 3.51 6.29 15.81
CA THR A 78 2.05 6.35 15.75
C THR A 78 1.57 7.57 16.54
N ALA A 79 0.62 8.30 15.97
CA ALA A 79 -0.04 9.43 16.61
C ALA A 79 -1.51 9.49 16.17
N THR A 80 -2.33 10.22 16.88
CA THR A 80 -3.70 10.53 16.45
C THR A 80 -3.67 11.18 15.06
N ALA A 81 -4.47 10.66 14.15
CA ALA A 81 -4.55 11.18 12.80
C ALA A 81 -5.39 12.46 12.77
N PRO A 82 -4.88 13.58 12.22
CA PRO A 82 -5.64 14.83 12.18
C PRO A 82 -6.84 14.73 11.24
N ALA A 83 -7.92 15.47 11.54
CA ALA A 83 -9.05 15.60 10.64
C ALA A 83 -8.64 16.45 9.41
N ASN A 84 -8.61 15.82 8.24
CA ASN A 84 -8.28 16.48 6.97
C ASN A 84 -8.82 15.66 5.78
N ARG A 85 -8.59 16.12 4.54
CA ARG A 85 -9.05 15.42 3.34
C ARG A 85 -8.51 14.00 3.19
N VAL A 86 -7.33 13.71 3.72
CA VAL A 86 -6.72 12.37 3.64
C VAL A 86 -7.48 11.40 4.53
N THR A 87 -7.63 11.77 5.80
CA THR A 87 -8.29 10.95 6.82
C THR A 87 -9.80 10.89 6.63
N ALA A 88 -10.41 11.85 5.93
CA ALA A 88 -11.82 11.80 5.56
C ALA A 88 -12.18 10.67 4.59
N ARG A 89 -11.19 10.10 3.87
CA ARG A 89 -11.39 8.93 2.99
C ARG A 89 -11.23 7.60 3.70
N VAL A 90 -10.72 7.63 4.92
CA VAL A 90 -10.60 6.47 5.80
C VAL A 90 -11.71 6.54 6.82
N GLY A 91 -12.41 5.45 7.05
CA GLY A 91 -13.57 5.41 7.93
C GLY A 91 -13.60 4.17 8.78
N ALA A 92 -14.41 4.26 9.83
CA ALA A 92 -14.79 3.12 10.64
C ALA A 92 -15.79 2.24 9.88
N ILE A 93 -15.67 0.93 10.02
CA ILE A 93 -16.67 -0.04 9.59
C ILE A 93 -17.27 -0.63 10.85
N PHE A 94 -18.53 -0.37 11.08
CA PHE A 94 -19.29 -1.01 12.15
C PHE A 94 -20.04 -2.20 11.57
N ALA A 95 -20.03 -3.31 12.27
CA ALA A 95 -20.69 -4.53 11.83
C ALA A 95 -21.15 -5.35 13.03
N HIS A 96 -22.18 -6.19 12.83
CA HIS A 96 -22.62 -7.17 13.78
C HIS A 96 -22.24 -8.57 13.33
N SER A 97 -21.62 -9.34 14.21
CA SER A 97 -21.25 -10.73 13.98
C SER A 97 -21.92 -11.66 15.00
N GLY A 98 -21.79 -12.97 14.80
CA GLY A 98 -22.24 -13.95 15.80
C GLY A 98 -21.56 -13.83 17.18
N LYS A 99 -20.51 -12.99 17.29
CA LYS A 99 -19.78 -12.68 18.54
C LYS A 99 -20.15 -11.31 19.12
N GLY A 100 -21.09 -10.58 18.50
CA GLY A 100 -21.51 -9.24 18.88
C GLY A 100 -21.00 -8.17 17.90
N ASP A 101 -21.13 -6.91 18.32
CA ASP A 101 -20.68 -5.78 17.53
C ASP A 101 -19.15 -5.74 17.45
N HIS A 102 -18.64 -5.45 16.28
CA HIS A 102 -17.22 -5.30 16.05
C HIS A 102 -16.93 -4.12 15.13
N PHE A 103 -15.66 -3.81 15.04
CA PHE A 103 -15.16 -2.58 14.47
C PHE A 103 -13.95 -2.88 13.58
N CYS A 104 -13.93 -2.27 12.41
CA CYS A 104 -12.84 -2.33 11.45
C CYS A 104 -12.61 -0.96 10.83
N THR A 105 -11.65 -0.90 9.94
CA THR A 105 -11.29 0.27 9.15
C THR A 105 -11.48 -0.01 7.66
N GLY A 106 -11.86 0.99 6.88
CA GLY A 106 -11.91 0.91 5.42
C GLY A 106 -11.44 2.20 4.77
N SER A 107 -11.18 2.15 3.48
CA SER A 107 -10.76 3.31 2.70
C SER A 107 -11.50 3.43 1.38
N VAL A 108 -11.95 4.63 1.06
CA VAL A 108 -12.56 4.93 -0.24
C VAL A 108 -11.54 4.76 -1.36
N VAL A 109 -11.88 3.99 -2.39
CA VAL A 109 -11.05 3.75 -3.58
C VAL A 109 -11.74 4.33 -4.81
N GLN A 110 -10.97 4.90 -5.73
CA GLN A 110 -11.48 5.35 -7.01
C GLN A 110 -12.03 4.18 -7.82
N SER A 111 -13.20 4.36 -8.43
CA SER A 111 -13.85 3.43 -9.33
C SER A 111 -14.74 4.19 -10.31
N GLN A 112 -15.24 3.50 -11.34
CA GLN A 112 -16.14 4.11 -12.32
C GLN A 112 -17.46 4.55 -11.68
N GLY A 113 -18.05 3.73 -10.81
CA GLY A 113 -19.29 4.06 -10.08
C GLY A 113 -19.04 4.89 -8.82
N GLN A 114 -17.78 5.20 -8.48
CA GLN A 114 -17.40 6.07 -7.37
C GLN A 114 -17.90 5.60 -5.99
N SER A 115 -18.14 4.29 -5.80
CA SER A 115 -18.84 3.73 -4.65
C SER A 115 -18.07 2.61 -3.94
N ILE A 116 -16.74 2.47 -4.14
CA ILE A 116 -15.97 1.37 -3.57
C ILE A 116 -15.21 1.79 -2.31
N VAL A 117 -15.27 0.93 -1.30
CA VAL A 117 -14.39 0.92 -0.12
C VAL A 117 -13.62 -0.38 -0.09
N VAL A 118 -12.30 -0.33 0.14
CA VAL A 118 -11.46 -1.49 0.42
C VAL A 118 -11.30 -1.68 1.93
N THR A 119 -11.31 -2.94 2.38
CA THR A 119 -11.09 -3.37 3.76
C THR A 119 -10.51 -4.79 3.79
N ALA A 120 -10.33 -5.39 4.96
CA ALA A 120 -9.99 -6.80 5.09
C ALA A 120 -11.23 -7.69 4.94
N ALA A 121 -11.05 -8.91 4.41
CA ALA A 121 -12.17 -9.84 4.25
C ALA A 121 -12.72 -10.31 5.61
N HIS A 122 -11.86 -10.51 6.61
CA HIS A 122 -12.30 -10.90 7.95
C HIS A 122 -13.18 -9.84 8.65
N CYS A 123 -13.18 -8.60 8.16
CA CYS A 123 -14.07 -7.55 8.64
C CYS A 123 -15.54 -7.75 8.23
N VAL A 124 -15.77 -8.53 7.19
CA VAL A 124 -17.10 -8.70 6.58
C VAL A 124 -17.55 -10.14 6.47
N HIS A 125 -16.62 -11.10 6.53
CA HIS A 125 -16.88 -12.53 6.46
C HIS A 125 -15.91 -13.31 7.35
N SER A 126 -16.41 -14.16 8.21
CA SER A 126 -15.61 -14.89 9.23
C SER A 126 -14.73 -16.02 8.66
N GLY A 127 -14.57 -16.13 7.33
CA GLY A 127 -13.76 -17.15 6.68
C GLY A 127 -14.41 -18.55 6.71
N LYS A 128 -13.56 -19.58 6.68
CA LYS A 128 -13.96 -20.99 6.60
C LYS A 128 -14.95 -21.39 7.70
N GLY A 129 -16.11 -21.88 7.28
CA GLY A 129 -17.17 -22.31 8.19
C GLY A 129 -17.89 -21.17 8.92
N GLY A 130 -17.55 -19.93 8.61
CA GLY A 130 -18.25 -18.74 9.10
C GLY A 130 -19.25 -18.20 8.08
N GLY A 131 -19.74 -17.00 8.32
CA GLY A 131 -20.71 -16.32 7.48
C GLY A 131 -20.38 -14.83 7.35
N TYR A 132 -21.18 -14.15 6.55
CA TYR A 132 -21.12 -12.70 6.46
C TYR A 132 -21.58 -12.06 7.75
N ASN A 133 -20.92 -10.97 8.11
CA ASN A 133 -21.40 -10.07 9.14
C ASN A 133 -22.64 -9.32 8.65
N THR A 134 -23.46 -8.84 9.58
CA THR A 134 -24.71 -8.10 9.31
C THR A 134 -24.61 -6.68 9.79
N ASP A 135 -25.58 -5.85 9.44
CA ASP A 135 -25.69 -4.45 9.85
C ASP A 135 -24.40 -3.65 9.62
N ILE A 136 -23.77 -3.91 8.46
CA ILE A 136 -22.51 -3.28 8.12
C ILE A 136 -22.76 -1.87 7.60
N VAL A 137 -22.05 -0.90 8.21
CA VAL A 137 -22.07 0.49 7.77
C VAL A 137 -20.65 1.06 7.74
N PHE A 138 -20.37 1.91 6.76
CA PHE A 138 -19.11 2.63 6.66
C PHE A 138 -19.30 4.10 7.05
N VAL A 139 -18.50 4.57 8.00
CA VAL A 139 -18.54 5.93 8.54
C VAL A 139 -17.22 6.63 8.30
N PRO A 140 -17.07 7.35 7.16
CA PRO A 140 -15.83 8.03 6.81
C PRO A 140 -15.55 9.21 7.73
N GLY A 141 -14.30 9.31 8.17
CA GLY A 141 -13.85 10.39 9.04
C GLY A 141 -14.43 10.37 10.45
N TYR A 142 -14.97 9.22 10.90
CA TYR A 142 -15.54 9.04 12.24
C TYR A 142 -14.61 9.57 13.34
N ARG A 143 -15.19 10.26 14.34
CA ARG A 143 -14.46 10.74 15.53
C ARG A 143 -15.41 10.88 16.71
N ASP A 144 -15.14 10.16 17.80
CA ASP A 144 -15.80 10.29 19.10
C ASP A 144 -17.33 10.39 19.02
N GLY A 145 -17.95 9.50 18.25
CA GLY A 145 -19.40 9.47 18.05
C GLY A 145 -19.90 10.52 17.04
N THR A 146 -19.00 11.27 16.38
CA THR A 146 -19.38 12.18 15.30
C THR A 146 -19.17 11.54 13.93
N GLU A 147 -20.08 11.80 13.03
CA GLU A 147 -20.17 11.28 11.68
C GLU A 147 -20.15 12.42 10.66
N PRO A 148 -18.99 13.06 10.45
CA PRO A 148 -18.91 14.32 9.68
C PRO A 148 -19.32 14.16 8.22
N GLN A 149 -19.34 12.92 7.73
CA GLN A 149 -19.71 12.58 6.34
C GLN A 149 -20.92 11.63 6.29
N GLY A 150 -21.60 11.42 7.44
CA GLY A 150 -22.72 10.51 7.59
C GLY A 150 -22.35 9.03 7.48
N GLU A 151 -23.37 8.19 7.63
CA GLU A 151 -23.31 6.74 7.48
C GLU A 151 -23.56 6.34 6.03
N TRP A 152 -22.72 5.44 5.51
CA TRP A 152 -22.82 4.94 4.14
C TRP A 152 -23.21 3.46 4.15
N PRO A 153 -24.43 3.12 3.66
CA PRO A 153 -24.91 1.75 3.66
C PRO A 153 -24.14 0.90 2.63
N ILE A 154 -23.92 -0.37 2.97
CA ILE A 154 -23.31 -1.34 2.06
C ILE A 154 -24.40 -1.95 1.17
N ARG A 155 -24.18 -1.94 -0.15
CA ARG A 155 -25.06 -2.55 -1.14
C ARG A 155 -24.60 -3.97 -1.53
N SER A 156 -23.28 -4.14 -1.72
CA SER A 156 -22.69 -5.43 -2.05
C SER A 156 -21.34 -5.60 -1.38
N ILE A 157 -21.00 -6.84 -1.07
CA ILE A 157 -19.71 -7.24 -0.47
C ILE A 157 -19.05 -8.20 -1.48
N VAL A 158 -17.81 -7.93 -1.82
CA VAL A 158 -17.02 -8.77 -2.73
C VAL A 158 -15.80 -9.30 -1.99
N VAL A 159 -15.74 -10.61 -1.81
CA VAL A 159 -14.62 -11.36 -1.21
C VAL A 159 -14.23 -12.52 -2.11
N ASP A 160 -12.99 -12.95 -2.06
CA ASP A 160 -12.52 -14.11 -2.82
C ASP A 160 -13.11 -15.42 -2.25
N GLN A 161 -13.46 -16.36 -3.13
CA GLN A 161 -14.02 -17.65 -2.74
C GLN A 161 -13.03 -18.46 -1.87
N ARG A 162 -11.71 -18.31 -2.10
CA ARG A 162 -10.65 -18.95 -1.30
C ARG A 162 -10.64 -18.46 0.14
N TRP A 163 -10.98 -17.21 0.40
CA TRP A 163 -11.21 -16.72 1.76
C TRP A 163 -12.39 -17.45 2.41
N ILE A 164 -13.50 -17.59 1.72
CA ILE A 164 -14.71 -18.26 2.23
C ILE A 164 -14.44 -19.74 2.52
N ASP A 165 -13.78 -20.44 1.60
CA ASP A 165 -13.60 -21.88 1.67
C ASP A 165 -12.49 -22.33 2.61
N SER A 166 -11.41 -21.55 2.73
CA SER A 166 -10.19 -21.95 3.43
C SER A 166 -9.64 -20.95 4.41
N SER A 167 -10.18 -19.73 4.49
CA SER A 167 -9.59 -18.58 5.18
C SER A 167 -8.18 -18.28 4.67
N ASP A 168 -8.03 -18.27 3.33
CA ASP A 168 -6.75 -17.98 2.69
C ASP A 168 -6.28 -16.58 3.06
N ALA A 169 -5.21 -16.51 3.85
CA ALA A 169 -4.68 -15.25 4.36
C ALA A 169 -4.17 -14.34 3.24
N ASP A 170 -3.75 -14.89 2.10
CA ASP A 170 -3.27 -14.11 0.97
C ASP A 170 -4.41 -13.35 0.26
N LEU A 171 -5.66 -13.68 0.60
CA LEU A 171 -6.88 -13.08 0.08
C LEU A 171 -7.78 -12.47 1.17
N ASP A 172 -7.20 -12.13 2.32
CA ASP A 172 -7.90 -11.40 3.37
C ASP A 172 -8.10 -9.92 2.98
N VAL A 173 -8.76 -9.71 1.85
CA VAL A 173 -9.15 -8.43 1.25
C VAL A 173 -10.60 -8.48 0.84
N ALA A 174 -11.33 -7.40 1.05
CA ALA A 174 -12.71 -7.25 0.59
C ALA A 174 -12.93 -5.88 -0.04
N PHE A 175 -13.84 -5.83 -1.01
CA PHE A 175 -14.36 -4.59 -1.54
C PHE A 175 -15.86 -4.47 -1.20
N LEU A 176 -16.22 -3.31 -0.66
CA LEU A 176 -17.61 -2.96 -0.35
C LEU A 176 -18.09 -2.00 -1.43
N VAL A 177 -19.22 -2.34 -2.04
CA VAL A 177 -19.93 -1.43 -2.94
C VAL A 177 -20.99 -0.72 -2.12
N LEU A 178 -20.87 0.60 -2.01
CA LEU A 178 -21.74 1.42 -1.18
C LEU A 178 -22.99 1.87 -1.94
N GLY A 179 -24.06 2.11 -1.19
CA GLY A 179 -25.19 2.91 -1.65
C GLY A 179 -24.82 4.41 -1.71
N THR A 180 -25.73 5.21 -2.23
CA THR A 180 -25.60 6.66 -2.26
C THR A 180 -26.15 7.30 -1.00
N VAL A 181 -25.61 8.46 -0.61
CA VAL A 181 -26.15 9.33 0.42
C VAL A 181 -26.51 10.67 -0.26
N GLN A 182 -27.76 11.11 -0.10
CA GLN A 182 -28.30 12.27 -0.81
C GLN A 182 -28.06 12.19 -2.34
N ASP A 183 -28.29 11.02 -2.92
CA ASP A 183 -28.09 10.69 -4.35
C ASP A 183 -26.66 10.85 -4.87
N LYS A 184 -25.67 10.93 -3.98
CA LYS A 184 -24.26 11.07 -4.36
C LYS A 184 -23.48 9.82 -3.98
N PRO A 185 -22.63 9.29 -4.87
CA PRO A 185 -21.69 8.24 -4.53
C PRO A 185 -20.53 8.81 -3.70
N ILE A 186 -19.93 7.99 -2.83
CA ILE A 186 -18.98 8.44 -1.82
C ILE A 186 -17.75 9.16 -2.39
N ALA A 187 -17.17 8.64 -3.47
CA ALA A 187 -15.96 9.24 -4.03
C ALA A 187 -16.25 10.56 -4.79
N SER A 188 -17.49 10.84 -5.15
CA SER A 188 -17.87 12.16 -5.68
C SER A 188 -17.83 13.24 -4.58
N VAL A 189 -17.99 12.83 -3.31
CA VAL A 189 -18.01 13.71 -2.15
C VAL A 189 -16.60 13.86 -1.56
N LEU A 190 -15.91 12.72 -1.34
CA LEU A 190 -14.65 12.67 -0.62
C LEU A 190 -13.42 12.53 -1.52
N GLY A 191 -13.59 12.18 -2.79
CA GLY A 191 -12.55 11.60 -3.62
C GLY A 191 -12.23 10.18 -3.19
N GLY A 192 -11.37 9.49 -3.94
CA GLY A 192 -10.91 8.14 -3.64
C GLY A 192 -9.41 8.02 -3.82
N ASN A 193 -8.79 7.10 -3.10
CA ASN A 193 -7.42 6.68 -3.33
C ASN A 193 -7.36 5.75 -4.55
N ARG A 194 -6.25 5.69 -5.26
CA ARG A 194 -6.07 4.70 -6.33
C ARG A 194 -5.84 3.32 -5.72
N LEU A 195 -6.29 2.27 -6.37
CA LEU A 195 -5.83 0.93 -6.09
C LEU A 195 -4.51 0.69 -6.84
N GLY A 196 -3.53 0.08 -6.19
CA GLY A 196 -2.26 -0.31 -6.80
C GLY A 196 -1.95 -1.77 -6.53
N VAL A 197 -1.55 -2.49 -7.57
CA VAL A 197 -1.13 -3.88 -7.50
C VAL A 197 0.29 -4.03 -8.01
N ASN A 198 0.99 -5.08 -7.58
CA ASN A 198 2.34 -5.43 -8.03
C ASN A 198 3.41 -4.34 -7.77
N PHE A 199 3.26 -3.59 -6.67
CA PHE A 199 4.18 -2.51 -6.31
C PHE A 199 5.52 -3.01 -5.74
N GLY A 200 5.64 -4.30 -5.42
CA GLY A 200 6.80 -4.89 -4.75
C GLY A 200 6.89 -4.51 -3.28
N PHE A 201 7.91 -5.03 -2.63
CA PHE A 201 8.19 -4.79 -1.21
C PHE A 201 9.09 -3.57 -1.00
N GLY A 202 9.28 -3.14 0.26
CA GLY A 202 10.15 -2.01 0.58
C GLY A 202 9.56 -0.65 0.24
N ARG A 203 8.24 -0.51 0.26
CA ARG A 203 7.54 0.74 -0.03
C ARG A 203 7.29 1.52 1.25
N THR A 204 7.59 2.82 1.23
CA THR A 204 7.16 3.71 2.30
C THR A 204 5.69 3.99 2.16
N VAL A 205 4.93 3.73 3.22
CA VAL A 205 3.48 3.88 3.27
C VAL A 205 3.03 4.67 4.50
N ALA A 206 1.90 5.33 4.37
CA ALA A 206 1.14 5.89 5.47
C ALA A 206 -0.02 4.93 5.79
N LEU A 207 -0.16 4.57 7.07
CA LEU A 207 -1.30 3.84 7.61
C LEU A 207 -2.20 4.82 8.34
N THR A 208 -3.50 4.63 8.20
CA THR A 208 -4.50 5.30 9.03
C THR A 208 -5.56 4.28 9.40
N GLY A 209 -5.85 4.12 10.68
CA GLY A 209 -6.80 3.13 11.16
C GLY A 209 -7.48 3.51 12.44
N TYR A 210 -8.57 2.83 12.74
CA TYR A 210 -9.42 3.07 13.89
C TYR A 210 -9.24 1.97 14.94
N PRO A 211 -8.54 2.24 16.07
CA PRO A 211 -8.50 1.29 17.18
C PRO A 211 -9.90 1.11 17.80
N ALA A 212 -10.28 -0.14 18.09
CA ALA A 212 -11.60 -0.43 18.70
C ALA A 212 -11.79 0.20 20.10
N ASN A 213 -10.69 0.54 20.76
CA ASN A 213 -10.69 1.16 22.10
C ASN A 213 -10.46 2.68 22.08
N ALA A 214 -10.50 3.31 20.90
CA ALA A 214 -10.31 4.76 20.75
C ALA A 214 -11.38 5.33 19.82
N GLY A 215 -11.87 6.52 20.15
CA GLY A 215 -12.87 7.23 19.33
C GLY A 215 -12.27 7.94 18.11
N GLU A 216 -10.94 8.01 17.99
CA GLU A 216 -10.25 8.71 16.92
C GLU A 216 -9.31 7.79 16.15
N PRO A 217 -9.09 8.02 14.85
CA PRO A 217 -8.13 7.26 14.08
C PRO A 217 -6.69 7.62 14.47
N ILE A 218 -5.81 6.64 14.34
CA ILE A 218 -4.37 6.79 14.49
C ILE A 218 -3.69 6.69 13.13
N ALA A 219 -2.50 7.27 13.02
CA ALA A 219 -1.68 7.19 11.82
C ALA A 219 -0.24 6.84 12.15
N CYS A 220 0.38 6.08 11.26
CA CYS A 220 1.78 5.71 11.30
C CYS A 220 2.37 5.82 9.90
N PHE A 221 3.67 6.09 9.83
CA PHE A 221 4.43 6.19 8.59
C PHE A 221 5.68 5.34 8.70
N ASN A 222 5.82 4.32 7.84
CA ASN A 222 7.00 3.45 7.84
C ASN A 222 7.18 2.74 6.49
N THR A 223 8.25 1.96 6.36
CA THR A 223 8.57 1.18 5.16
C THR A 223 8.14 -0.27 5.35
N THR A 224 7.47 -0.80 4.33
CA THR A 224 7.04 -2.21 4.30
C THR A 224 8.23 -3.13 4.06
N SER A 225 8.11 -4.37 4.48
CA SER A 225 9.03 -5.45 4.15
C SER A 225 8.28 -6.70 3.74
N GLN A 226 8.95 -7.61 3.07
CA GLN A 226 8.38 -8.90 2.71
C GLN A 226 8.23 -9.78 3.95
N GLN A 227 7.07 -10.42 4.07
CA GLN A 227 6.82 -11.49 5.05
C GLN A 227 6.86 -12.86 4.38
N SER A 228 6.24 -13.00 3.22
CA SER A 228 6.29 -14.14 2.31
C SER A 228 6.14 -13.63 0.87
N ASP A 229 6.01 -14.52 -0.10
CA ASP A 229 5.80 -14.11 -1.51
C ASP A 229 4.46 -13.38 -1.70
N HIS A 230 3.45 -13.67 -0.87
CA HIS A 230 2.12 -13.10 -0.95
C HIS A 230 1.73 -12.27 0.29
N GLN A 231 2.68 -11.96 1.18
CA GLN A 231 2.40 -11.18 2.38
C GLN A 231 3.44 -10.10 2.62
N MET A 232 2.98 -8.95 3.01
CA MET A 232 3.79 -7.82 3.46
C MET A 232 3.67 -7.66 4.98
N LYS A 233 4.66 -7.00 5.59
CA LYS A 233 4.61 -6.55 6.98
C LYS A 233 5.14 -5.14 7.15
N ILE A 234 4.71 -4.50 8.22
CA ILE A 234 5.15 -3.16 8.62
C ILE A 234 5.23 -3.05 10.14
N ALA A 235 6.27 -2.41 10.64
CA ALA A 235 6.41 -2.12 12.07
C ALA A 235 5.79 -0.74 12.35
N CYS A 236 4.53 -0.73 12.78
CA CYS A 236 3.79 0.44 13.19
C CYS A 236 3.18 0.15 14.57
N PRO A 237 3.72 0.72 15.66
CA PRO A 237 3.24 0.43 17.01
C PRO A 237 1.83 0.99 17.26
N ALA A 238 1.13 0.36 18.19
CA ALA A 238 -0.20 0.77 18.66
C ALA A 238 -1.33 0.66 17.59
N PHE A 239 -1.25 -0.36 16.71
CA PHE A 239 -2.35 -0.73 15.82
C PHE A 239 -3.04 -2.00 16.34
N PRO A 240 -3.93 -1.90 17.35
CA PRO A 240 -4.65 -3.03 17.94
C PRO A 240 -5.85 -3.43 17.10
N GLY A 241 -6.67 -4.34 17.62
CA GLY A 241 -7.99 -4.69 17.04
C GLY A 241 -8.82 -3.45 16.69
N GLY A 242 -9.56 -3.51 15.61
CA GLY A 242 -10.28 -2.38 15.00
C GLY A 242 -9.51 -1.72 13.86
N THR A 243 -8.17 -1.75 13.88
CA THR A 243 -7.37 -1.22 12.77
C THR A 243 -7.32 -2.15 11.55
N SER A 244 -7.89 -3.34 11.62
CA SER A 244 -8.10 -4.24 10.48
C SER A 244 -8.74 -3.51 9.30
N GLY A 245 -8.22 -3.72 8.09
CA GLY A 245 -8.66 -3.02 6.88
C GLY A 245 -8.03 -1.63 6.68
N SER A 246 -7.18 -1.15 7.59
CA SER A 246 -6.44 0.12 7.42
C SER A 246 -5.66 0.13 6.12
N PRO A 247 -5.83 1.14 5.25
CA PRO A 247 -5.11 1.21 3.97
C PRO A 247 -3.64 1.50 4.17
N TRP A 248 -2.79 0.84 3.37
CA TRP A 248 -1.35 1.14 3.23
C TRP A 248 -1.17 2.05 2.01
N LEU A 249 -1.07 3.36 2.25
CA LEU A 249 -1.03 4.39 1.21
C LEU A 249 0.41 4.75 0.83
N THR A 250 0.77 4.54 -0.43
CA THR A 250 2.03 5.03 -1.03
C THR A 250 1.76 6.07 -2.12
N ALA A 251 2.80 6.60 -2.74
CA ALA A 251 2.72 7.56 -3.85
C ALA A 251 1.73 8.71 -3.58
N PHE A 252 1.87 9.33 -2.42
CA PHE A 252 0.96 10.35 -1.93
C PHE A 252 1.11 11.66 -2.70
N ASP A 253 0.01 12.12 -3.30
CA ASP A 253 -0.11 13.44 -3.93
C ASP A 253 -0.66 14.47 -2.92
N ARG A 254 0.17 15.42 -2.55
CA ARG A 254 -0.19 16.47 -1.59
C ARG A 254 -1.23 17.47 -2.12
N ALA A 255 -1.31 17.66 -3.44
CA ALA A 255 -2.25 18.60 -4.04
C ALA A 255 -3.69 18.09 -3.94
N THR A 256 -3.90 16.81 -4.21
CA THR A 256 -5.21 16.15 -4.15
C THR A 256 -5.50 15.52 -2.78
N GLY A 257 -4.47 15.28 -1.98
CA GLY A 257 -4.56 14.53 -0.73
C GLY A 257 -4.89 13.05 -0.96
N THR A 258 -4.57 12.48 -2.14
CA THR A 258 -4.81 11.08 -2.49
C THR A 258 -3.50 10.30 -2.54
N GLY A 259 -3.58 9.00 -2.31
CA GLY A 259 -2.48 8.07 -2.48
C GLY A 259 -2.89 6.86 -3.30
N THR A 260 -2.00 5.88 -3.33
CA THR A 260 -2.26 4.55 -3.91
C THR A 260 -2.29 3.53 -2.78
N VAL A 261 -3.41 2.84 -2.61
CA VAL A 261 -3.56 1.72 -1.66
C VAL A 261 -2.87 0.51 -2.26
N ILE A 262 -1.87 -0.01 -1.58
CA ILE A 262 -1.10 -1.20 -1.99
C ILE A 262 -1.21 -2.37 -1.02
N GLY A 263 -2.02 -2.22 0.02
CA GLY A 263 -2.30 -3.21 1.04
C GLY A 263 -3.33 -2.71 2.03
N VAL A 264 -3.81 -3.60 2.88
CA VAL A 264 -4.67 -3.32 4.05
C VAL A 264 -4.20 -4.13 5.24
N ILE A 265 -4.43 -3.67 6.46
CA ILE A 265 -4.19 -4.51 7.64
C ILE A 265 -5.11 -5.72 7.57
N GLY A 266 -4.54 -6.89 7.35
CA GLY A 266 -5.20 -8.17 7.15
C GLY A 266 -4.17 -9.25 6.84
N GLY A 267 -4.61 -10.41 6.31
CA GLY A 267 -3.73 -11.48 5.89
C GLY A 267 -3.19 -12.30 7.05
N TYR A 268 -1.88 -12.49 7.11
CA TYR A 268 -1.22 -13.29 8.13
C TYR A 268 -1.68 -12.88 9.53
N GLN A 269 -2.16 -13.86 10.32
CA GLN A 269 -2.74 -13.62 11.65
C GLN A 269 -3.85 -12.54 11.67
N GLN A 270 -4.63 -12.44 10.58
CA GLN A 270 -5.68 -11.41 10.40
C GLN A 270 -5.16 -9.98 10.63
N GLY A 271 -3.92 -9.71 10.22
CA GLY A 271 -3.28 -8.41 10.36
C GLY A 271 -2.24 -8.31 11.47
N GLY A 272 -2.10 -9.32 12.33
CA GLY A 272 -1.07 -9.44 13.35
C GLY A 272 -1.60 -9.72 14.75
N ASP A 273 -0.87 -10.52 15.52
CA ASP A 273 -1.21 -10.88 16.92
C ASP A 273 -0.76 -9.82 17.94
N THR A 274 0.06 -8.87 17.50
CA THR A 274 0.58 -7.80 18.37
C THR A 274 0.30 -6.43 17.74
N PRO A 275 0.11 -5.37 18.56
CA PRO A 275 -0.17 -4.05 18.03
C PRO A 275 1.05 -3.36 17.40
N ASP A 276 2.23 -3.96 17.41
CA ASP A 276 3.48 -3.33 16.99
C ASP A 276 3.88 -3.65 15.55
N VAL A 277 3.38 -4.77 15.03
CA VAL A 277 3.63 -5.23 13.65
C VAL A 277 2.32 -5.61 13.01
N SER A 278 2.05 -5.01 11.86
CA SER A 278 0.88 -5.31 11.06
C SER A 278 1.27 -6.03 9.76
N TYR A 279 0.38 -6.86 9.25
CA TYR A 279 0.53 -7.61 8.01
C TYR A 279 -0.53 -7.19 7.00
N SER A 280 -0.27 -7.49 5.74
CA SER A 280 -1.19 -7.27 4.62
C SER A 280 -1.00 -8.36 3.58
N PRO A 281 -2.07 -8.85 2.95
CA PRO A 281 -1.93 -9.52 1.67
C PRO A 281 -1.13 -8.64 0.70
N TYR A 282 -0.27 -9.26 -0.11
CA TYR A 282 0.36 -8.57 -1.22
C TYR A 282 -0.67 -8.33 -2.32
N PHE A 283 -0.90 -7.07 -2.66
CA PHE A 283 -1.85 -6.73 -3.71
C PHE A 283 -1.26 -7.08 -5.07
N ASP A 284 -1.78 -8.12 -5.68
CA ASP A 284 -1.40 -8.68 -6.97
C ASP A 284 -2.58 -8.71 -7.96
N ASP A 285 -2.47 -9.53 -8.99
CA ASP A 285 -3.50 -9.66 -10.02
C ASP A 285 -4.80 -10.30 -9.49
N ASP A 286 -4.73 -11.14 -8.44
CA ASP A 286 -5.92 -11.69 -7.79
C ASP A 286 -6.72 -10.58 -7.09
N VAL A 287 -6.05 -9.68 -6.39
CA VAL A 287 -6.70 -8.51 -5.77
C VAL A 287 -7.27 -7.56 -6.84
N LEU A 288 -6.56 -7.40 -7.99
CA LEU A 288 -7.08 -6.62 -9.11
C LEU A 288 -8.34 -7.26 -9.71
N ALA A 289 -8.37 -8.58 -9.85
CA ALA A 289 -9.54 -9.31 -10.33
C ALA A 289 -10.75 -9.13 -9.38
N LEU A 290 -10.51 -9.21 -8.08
CA LEU A 290 -11.52 -8.97 -7.05
C LEU A 290 -12.07 -7.53 -7.10
N TYR A 291 -11.19 -6.54 -7.25
CA TYR A 291 -11.60 -5.14 -7.45
C TYR A 291 -12.45 -4.96 -8.71
N ASN A 292 -12.05 -5.57 -9.85
CA ASN A 292 -12.80 -5.48 -11.09
C ASN A 292 -14.20 -6.10 -10.96
N GLN A 293 -14.36 -7.15 -10.16
CA GLN A 293 -15.66 -7.69 -9.80
C GLN A 293 -16.52 -6.66 -9.04
N ALA A 294 -15.94 -5.96 -8.05
CA ALA A 294 -16.65 -4.92 -7.33
C ALA A 294 -17.05 -3.73 -8.25
N VAL A 295 -16.21 -3.39 -9.24
CA VAL A 295 -16.57 -2.38 -10.26
C VAL A 295 -17.75 -2.86 -11.11
N ALA A 296 -17.77 -4.13 -11.50
CA ALA A 296 -18.88 -4.70 -12.28
C ALA A 296 -20.20 -4.72 -11.51
N GLU A 297 -20.17 -4.81 -10.17
CA GLU A 297 -21.33 -4.67 -9.29
C GLU A 297 -21.87 -3.23 -9.18
N GLY A 298 -21.29 -2.31 -9.96
CA GLY A 298 -21.66 -0.90 -10.01
C GLY A 298 -20.89 -0.02 -9.02
N GLY A 299 -19.70 -0.49 -8.67
CA GLY A 299 -18.76 0.24 -7.82
C GLY A 299 -18.02 1.37 -8.54
#